data_0931418e5decd3b0649fed65e844260c
#
_entry.id   0931418e5decd3b0649fed65e844260c
#
_cell.length_a   1.000
_cell.length_b   1.000
_cell.length_c   1.000
_cell.angle_alpha   90.00
_cell.angle_beta   90.00
_cell.angle_gamma   90.00
#
_symmetry.space_group_name_H-M   'P 1'
#
loop_
_entity.id
_entity.type
_entity.pdbx_description
1 polymer ?
#
loop_
_entity_poly.entity_id
_entity_poly.type
_entity_poly.pdbx_seq_one_letter_code
_entity_poly.pdbx_strand_id
1 'polypeptide(L)'
;MNQEITNDEARERYEDIAHELAATHSDVELRKLFSMPAIYVKGKACAGFTQGKEMVFKLTGAAHAEALGLEGAHLFDPGGMDRPMKEWVVVPAAHAAEWPRLAELALAYVAGR
;
A
#
# COMPACT_ATOMS: atom_id res chain seq x y z
N MET A 1 -8.92 23.68 1.81
CA MET A 1 -7.89 23.50 2.85
C MET A 1 -7.15 22.23 2.62
N ASN A 2 -5.88 22.35 2.51
CA ASN A 2 -5.06 21.20 2.22
C ASN A 2 -4.76 20.41 3.49
N GLN A 3 -4.95 19.13 3.44
CA GLN A 3 -4.76 18.25 4.59
C GLN A 3 -3.50 17.39 4.44
N GLU A 4 -2.53 17.89 3.69
CA GLU A 4 -1.32 17.13 3.50
C GLU A 4 -0.62 16.88 4.81
N ILE A 5 -0.22 15.64 5.00
CA ILE A 5 0.54 15.25 6.17
C ILE A 5 2.02 15.31 5.84
N THR A 6 2.85 15.43 6.88
CA THR A 6 4.30 15.45 6.69
C THR A 6 4.79 14.05 6.33
N ASN A 7 6.05 13.97 5.87
CA ASN A 7 6.66 12.67 5.60
C ASN A 7 6.70 11.80 6.84
N ASP A 8 6.97 12.39 8.00
CA ASP A 8 6.99 11.63 9.25
C ASP A 8 5.61 11.11 9.60
N GLU A 9 4.58 11.92 9.39
CA GLU A 9 3.21 11.48 9.65
C GLU A 9 2.80 10.36 8.69
N ALA A 10 3.23 10.46 7.43
CA ALA A 10 2.93 9.41 6.47
C ALA A 10 3.55 8.08 6.91
N ARG A 11 4.81 8.12 7.37
CA ARG A 11 5.47 6.92 7.86
C ARG A 11 4.76 6.35 9.09
N GLU A 12 4.34 7.22 10.00
CA GLU A 12 3.61 6.76 11.18
C GLU A 12 2.30 6.10 10.81
N ARG A 13 1.58 6.68 9.83
CA ARG A 13 0.34 6.08 9.36
C ARG A 13 0.59 4.68 8.79
N TYR A 14 1.64 4.55 7.98
CA TYR A 14 1.99 3.24 7.45
C TYR A 14 2.33 2.27 8.58
N GLU A 15 3.15 2.69 9.53
CA GLU A 15 3.57 1.81 10.61
C GLU A 15 2.40 1.38 11.47
N ASP A 16 1.46 2.28 11.74
CA ASP A 16 0.27 1.91 12.49
C ASP A 16 -0.53 0.84 11.76
N ILE A 17 -0.70 1.00 10.45
CA ILE A 17 -1.42 0.01 9.65
C ILE A 17 -0.69 -1.33 9.67
N ALA A 18 0.62 -1.30 9.45
CA ALA A 18 1.41 -2.52 9.39
C ALA A 18 1.36 -3.27 10.71
N HIS A 19 1.53 -2.57 11.83
CA HIS A 19 1.50 -3.19 13.15
C HIS A 19 0.11 -3.72 13.48
N GLU A 20 -0.92 -2.99 13.10
CA GLU A 20 -2.29 -3.43 13.33
C GLU A 20 -2.58 -4.74 12.59
N LEU A 21 -2.19 -4.79 11.32
CA LEU A 21 -2.43 -6.00 10.54
C LEU A 21 -1.62 -7.18 11.08
N ALA A 22 -0.38 -6.94 11.48
CA ALA A 22 0.44 -8.00 12.05
C ALA A 22 -0.12 -8.49 13.38
N ALA A 23 -0.76 -7.59 14.14
CA ALA A 23 -1.33 -7.96 15.44
C ALA A 23 -2.64 -8.75 15.29
N THR A 24 -3.40 -8.50 14.20
CA THR A 24 -4.73 -9.09 14.04
C THR A 24 -4.75 -10.29 13.09
N HIS A 25 -3.67 -10.49 12.33
CA HIS A 25 -3.59 -11.60 11.36
C HIS A 25 -2.29 -12.35 11.57
N SER A 26 -2.39 -13.61 11.99
CA SER A 26 -1.21 -14.40 12.36
C SER A 26 -0.30 -14.72 11.19
N ASP A 27 -0.81 -14.63 9.95
CA ASP A 27 -0.02 -14.94 8.77
C ASP A 27 0.56 -13.70 8.10
N VAL A 28 0.53 -12.55 8.78
CA VAL A 28 1.12 -11.31 8.29
C VAL A 28 2.56 -11.19 8.82
N GLU A 29 3.47 -10.83 7.91
CA GLU A 29 4.87 -10.55 8.26
C GLU A 29 5.25 -9.21 7.69
N LEU A 30 6.11 -8.50 8.41
CA LEU A 30 6.62 -7.21 7.95
C LEU A 30 8.03 -7.44 7.42
N ARG A 31 8.24 -7.15 6.15
CA ARG A 31 9.51 -7.39 5.46
C ARG A 31 9.85 -6.20 4.59
N LYS A 32 10.83 -6.38 3.71
CA LYS A 32 11.18 -5.39 2.70
C LYS A 32 10.90 -5.92 1.31
N LEU A 33 10.51 -5.02 0.42
CA LEU A 33 10.29 -5.31 -1.00
C LEU A 33 10.90 -4.16 -1.77
N PHE A 34 11.85 -4.44 -2.68
CA PHE A 34 12.55 -3.38 -3.42
C PHE A 34 13.12 -2.33 -2.46
N SER A 35 13.67 -2.77 -1.32
CA SER A 35 14.29 -1.90 -0.32
C SER A 35 13.29 -0.99 0.39
N MET A 36 12.00 -1.20 0.25
CA MET A 36 11.00 -0.44 0.98
C MET A 36 10.30 -1.34 2.00
N PRO A 37 9.81 -0.75 3.12
CA PRO A 37 9.02 -1.54 4.08
C PRO A 37 7.78 -2.10 3.40
N ALA A 38 7.44 -3.33 3.73
CA ALA A 38 6.32 -3.99 3.07
C ALA A 38 5.59 -4.92 4.02
N ILE A 39 4.33 -5.17 3.69
CA ILE A 39 3.45 -6.06 4.44
C ILE A 39 3.23 -7.30 3.59
N TYR A 40 3.54 -8.46 4.16
CA TYR A 40 3.37 -9.74 3.50
C TYR A 40 2.29 -10.53 4.21
N VAL A 41 1.53 -11.31 3.45
CA VAL A 41 0.56 -12.24 3.99
C VAL A 41 0.77 -13.57 3.30
N LYS A 42 0.93 -14.65 4.10
CA LYS A 42 1.18 -15.99 3.60
C LYS A 42 2.37 -16.02 2.64
N GLY A 43 3.39 -15.22 2.94
CA GLY A 43 4.61 -15.18 2.16
C GLY A 43 4.56 -14.35 0.89
N LYS A 44 3.46 -13.61 0.67
CA LYS A 44 3.31 -12.79 -0.53
C LYS A 44 3.07 -11.34 -0.15
N ALA A 45 3.74 -10.41 -0.83
CA ALA A 45 3.60 -8.99 -0.55
C ALA A 45 2.21 -8.50 -0.95
N CYS A 46 1.58 -7.71 -0.10
CA CYS A 46 0.27 -7.12 -0.42
C CYS A 46 0.27 -5.60 -0.36
N ALA A 47 1.20 -4.98 0.34
CA ALA A 47 1.27 -3.52 0.45
C ALA A 47 2.68 -3.12 0.83
N GLY A 48 2.98 -1.83 0.68
CA GLY A 48 4.28 -1.31 1.03
C GLY A 48 4.26 0.20 1.18
N PHE A 49 5.41 0.74 1.64
CA PHE A 49 5.59 2.17 1.83
C PHE A 49 6.78 2.62 1.00
N THR A 50 6.52 3.45 -0.01
CA THR A 50 7.54 3.83 -0.99
C THR A 50 8.50 4.89 -0.44
N GLN A 51 9.61 5.08 -1.13
CA GLN A 51 10.54 6.14 -0.77
C GLN A 51 9.91 7.52 -0.96
N GLY A 52 8.90 7.60 -1.81
CA GLY A 52 8.14 8.84 -2.00
C GLY A 52 7.15 9.11 -0.90
N LYS A 53 7.17 8.29 0.16
CA LYS A 53 6.28 8.45 1.31
C LYS A 53 4.82 8.24 0.95
N GLU A 54 4.58 7.26 0.09
CA GLU A 54 3.25 6.88 -0.34
C GLU A 54 3.07 5.40 -0.06
N MET A 55 1.83 4.95 0.08
CA MET A 55 1.59 3.51 0.17
C MET A 55 1.28 2.94 -1.19
N VAL A 56 1.66 1.68 -1.38
CA VAL A 56 1.33 0.93 -2.57
C VAL A 56 0.55 -0.31 -2.14
N PHE A 57 -0.47 -0.68 -2.93
CA PHE A 57 -1.37 -1.78 -2.58
C PHE A 57 -1.56 -2.69 -3.78
N LYS A 58 -1.52 -4.00 -3.54
CA LYS A 58 -1.83 -4.96 -4.59
C LYS A 58 -3.32 -5.22 -4.59
N LEU A 59 -3.99 -4.78 -5.64
CA LEU A 59 -5.45 -4.78 -5.70
C LEU A 59 -5.93 -5.35 -7.01
N THR A 60 -7.22 -5.69 -7.03
CA THR A 60 -7.87 -6.17 -8.25
C THR A 60 -9.32 -5.69 -8.24
N GLY A 61 -9.96 -5.77 -9.41
CA GLY A 61 -11.38 -5.49 -9.53
C GLY A 61 -11.77 -4.09 -9.14
N ALA A 62 -12.88 -3.96 -8.44
CA ALA A 62 -13.43 -2.66 -8.06
C ALA A 62 -12.48 -1.89 -7.16
N ALA A 63 -11.80 -2.58 -6.23
CA ALA A 63 -10.87 -1.91 -5.33
C ALA A 63 -9.71 -1.28 -6.12
N HIS A 64 -9.21 -1.99 -7.13
CA HIS A 64 -8.14 -1.47 -7.97
C HIS A 64 -8.60 -0.23 -8.72
N ALA A 65 -9.77 -0.29 -9.33
CA ALA A 65 -10.30 0.83 -10.09
C ALA A 65 -10.54 2.04 -9.19
N GLU A 66 -11.07 1.80 -8.01
CA GLU A 66 -11.35 2.87 -7.06
C GLU A 66 -10.06 3.56 -6.61
N ALA A 67 -9.06 2.76 -6.26
CA ALA A 67 -7.79 3.32 -5.79
C ALA A 67 -7.09 4.09 -6.91
N LEU A 68 -7.08 3.53 -8.11
CA LEU A 68 -6.42 4.18 -9.24
C LEU A 68 -7.11 5.48 -9.63
N GLY A 69 -8.40 5.61 -9.31
CA GLY A 69 -9.15 6.82 -9.58
C GLY A 69 -8.91 7.96 -8.61
N LEU A 70 -8.20 7.72 -7.51
CA LEU A 70 -7.87 8.80 -6.59
C LEU A 70 -6.87 9.74 -7.23
N GLU A 71 -7.02 11.03 -6.93
CA GLU A 71 -6.15 12.02 -7.56
C GLU A 71 -4.69 11.77 -7.21
N GLY A 72 -3.85 11.67 -8.24
CA GLY A 72 -2.43 11.42 -8.06
C GLY A 72 -2.04 9.97 -7.95
N ALA A 73 -3.02 9.06 -7.87
CA ALA A 73 -2.72 7.63 -7.83
C ALA A 73 -2.26 7.16 -9.20
N HIS A 74 -1.39 6.15 -9.20
CA HIS A 74 -0.86 5.61 -10.44
C HIS A 74 -0.34 4.20 -10.19
N LEU A 75 -0.08 3.47 -11.27
CA LEU A 75 0.48 2.14 -11.16
C LEU A 75 1.94 2.23 -10.71
N PHE A 76 2.35 1.25 -9.90
CA PHE A 76 3.69 1.22 -9.33
C PHE A 76 4.71 0.78 -10.39
N ASP A 77 5.74 1.58 -10.59
CA ASP A 77 6.81 1.28 -11.56
C ASP A 77 8.15 1.50 -10.87
N PRO A 78 8.56 0.53 -10.02
CA PRO A 78 9.76 0.73 -9.21
C PRO A 78 11.04 0.88 -10.03
N GLY A 79 11.08 0.29 -11.23
CA GLY A 79 12.27 0.39 -12.07
C GLY A 79 12.31 1.64 -12.93
N GLY A 80 11.22 2.38 -13.01
CA GLY A 80 11.15 3.57 -13.83
C GLY A 80 11.36 3.30 -15.31
N MET A 81 11.10 2.08 -15.77
CA MET A 81 11.38 1.68 -17.13
C MET A 81 10.12 1.52 -17.98
N ASP A 82 9.08 2.23 -17.60
CA ASP A 82 7.80 2.20 -18.30
C ASP A 82 7.21 0.78 -18.33
N ARG A 83 7.43 0.04 -17.24
CA ARG A 83 6.89 -1.31 -17.08
C ARG A 83 6.20 -1.39 -15.72
N PRO A 84 5.04 -0.77 -15.60
CA PRO A 84 4.35 -0.75 -14.29
C PRO A 84 3.86 -2.14 -13.90
N MET A 85 3.83 -2.36 -12.60
CA MET A 85 3.26 -3.57 -12.02
C MET A 85 1.76 -3.36 -11.95
N LYS A 86 1.01 -4.02 -12.81
CA LYS A 86 -0.36 -3.64 -13.13
C LYS A 86 -1.34 -3.79 -11.96
N GLU A 87 -1.07 -4.70 -11.04
CA GLU A 87 -1.94 -4.88 -9.88
C GLU A 87 -1.56 -3.97 -8.71
N TRP A 88 -0.45 -3.26 -8.81
CA TRP A 88 0.05 -2.45 -7.72
C TRP A 88 -0.26 -0.97 -7.96
N VAL A 89 -1.00 -0.37 -7.04
CA VAL A 89 -1.44 1.02 -7.16
C VAL A 89 -0.77 1.84 -6.06
N VAL A 90 -0.11 2.92 -6.47
CA VAL A 90 0.49 3.89 -5.53
C VAL A 90 -0.57 4.92 -5.19
N VAL A 91 -0.78 5.12 -3.88
CA VAL A 91 -1.78 6.07 -3.39
C VAL A 91 -1.09 7.13 -2.56
N PRO A 92 -1.13 8.40 -2.99
CA PRO A 92 -0.43 9.48 -2.30
C PRO A 92 -0.89 9.69 -0.86
N ALA A 93 -0.02 10.31 -0.07
CA ALA A 93 -0.30 10.59 1.32
C ALA A 93 -1.50 11.52 1.50
N ALA A 94 -1.84 12.30 0.48
CA ALA A 94 -3.04 13.13 0.53
C ALA A 94 -4.30 12.29 0.78
N HIS A 95 -4.24 11.00 0.43
CA HIS A 95 -5.36 10.08 0.62
C HIS A 95 -5.08 9.08 1.74
N ALA A 96 -4.26 9.46 2.72
CA ALA A 96 -3.87 8.55 3.79
C ALA A 96 -5.08 8.04 4.59
N ALA A 97 -6.19 8.78 4.59
CA ALA A 97 -7.40 8.32 5.25
C ALA A 97 -7.96 7.05 4.61
N GLU A 98 -7.65 6.81 3.34
CA GLU A 98 -8.09 5.61 2.64
C GLU A 98 -7.13 4.43 2.84
N TRP A 99 -5.93 4.69 3.32
CA TRP A 99 -4.90 3.65 3.40
C TRP A 99 -5.33 2.43 4.23
N PRO A 100 -5.93 2.61 5.44
CA PRO A 100 -6.30 1.42 6.22
C PRO A 100 -7.29 0.51 5.47
N ARG A 101 -8.28 1.10 4.83
CA ARG A 101 -9.28 0.33 4.10
C ARG A 101 -8.65 -0.40 2.92
N LEU A 102 -7.80 0.32 2.17
CA LEU A 102 -7.13 -0.28 1.02
C LEU A 102 -6.17 -1.38 1.44
N ALA A 103 -5.51 -1.22 2.59
CA ALA A 103 -4.61 -2.25 3.10
C ALA A 103 -5.38 -3.53 3.43
N GLU A 104 -6.57 -3.40 4.04
CA GLU A 104 -7.39 -4.57 4.33
C GLU A 104 -7.84 -5.26 3.05
N LEU A 105 -8.22 -4.49 2.05
CA LEU A 105 -8.65 -5.06 0.77
C LEU A 105 -7.48 -5.76 0.07
N ALA A 106 -6.29 -5.16 0.12
CA ALA A 106 -5.12 -5.76 -0.48
C ALA A 106 -4.75 -7.05 0.22
N LEU A 107 -4.82 -7.06 1.55
CA LEU A 107 -4.52 -8.25 2.33
C LEU A 107 -5.49 -9.37 1.98
N ALA A 108 -6.78 -9.06 1.93
CA ALA A 108 -7.80 -10.07 1.61
C ALA A 108 -7.59 -10.62 0.21
N TYR A 109 -7.26 -9.77 -0.75
CA TYR A 109 -7.04 -10.20 -2.11
C TYR A 109 -5.86 -11.18 -2.20
N VAL A 110 -4.74 -10.81 -1.60
CA VAL A 110 -3.53 -11.64 -1.69
C VAL A 110 -3.69 -12.92 -0.87
N ALA A 111 -4.32 -12.82 0.30
CA ALA A 111 -4.53 -13.99 1.16
C ALA A 111 -5.45 -15.02 0.51
N GLY A 112 -6.35 -14.57 -0.36
CA GLY A 112 -7.30 -15.45 -1.01
C GLY A 112 -6.81 -16.13 -2.26
N ARG A 113 -5.55 -15.91 -2.64
CA ARG A 113 -5.00 -16.46 -3.90
C ARG A 113 -4.36 -17.81 -3.71
#